data_c256b7e342e6b9bc66c334956b6183e6
#
_entry.id   c256b7e342e6b9bc66c334956b6183e6
#
_cell.length_a   1.000
_cell.length_b   1.000
_cell.length_c   1.000
_cell.angle_alpha   90.00
_cell.angle_beta   90.00
_cell.angle_gamma   90.00
#
_symmetry.space_group_name_H-M   'P 1'
#
loop_
_entity.id
_entity.type
_entity.pdbx_description
1 polymer ?
#
loop_
_entity_poly.entity_id
_entity_poly.type
_entity_poly.pdbx_seq_one_letter_code
_entity_poly.pdbx_strand_id
1 'polypeptide(L)'
;MTIFFLIDRKNPTPIMFDGNGKFLRTIGSMGQGPGEFTGLIDIAADFQNEYLYITTLSKLLLYDFDGNFIRERKYVEEHVRYANFTNGSLILISERDEDGEDGRIQKTNLDFVSTDLEITDSLHLKTYVNPRMLWWHSHQDFITESSGNVYQYYYEFNSEPFLRDTLYQLEGNERIPSLKVDFGTTGVDVEGERTLALWNIYRSNRYVFSAYWVADRYMRFCYDLKEMTGYNMEKGYEDDINHSGIVDIRPLNTDTERYYYFYTQERHSEEENQVLCIGTLKK
;
A
#
# COMPACT_ATOMS: atom_id res chain seq x y z
N MET A 1 -22.43 -1.84 8.22
CA MET A 1 -22.02 -3.25 8.01
C MET A 1 -20.53 -3.25 7.68
N THR A 2 -19.71 -4.10 8.30
CA THR A 2 -18.30 -4.22 7.92
C THR A 2 -18.20 -4.98 6.60
N ILE A 3 -17.44 -4.47 5.65
CA ILE A 3 -17.23 -5.07 4.33
C ILE A 3 -15.72 -5.18 4.12
N PHE A 4 -15.31 -6.27 3.47
CA PHE A 4 -13.93 -6.50 3.04
C PHE A 4 -13.89 -6.70 1.53
N PHE A 5 -12.89 -6.11 0.89
CA PHE A 5 -12.53 -6.39 -0.49
C PHE A 5 -11.20 -7.14 -0.53
N LEU A 6 -11.17 -8.24 -1.26
CA LEU A 6 -9.96 -9.03 -1.48
C LEU A 6 -9.70 -9.16 -2.98
N ILE A 7 -8.43 -9.24 -3.33
CA ILE A 7 -7.98 -9.53 -4.69
C ILE A 7 -7.30 -10.91 -4.66
N ASP A 8 -7.84 -11.87 -5.40
CA ASP A 8 -7.15 -13.12 -5.69
C ASP A 8 -6.15 -12.91 -6.83
N ARG A 9 -4.89 -13.22 -6.60
CA ARG A 9 -3.84 -13.07 -7.63
C ARG A 9 -4.02 -14.00 -8.83
N LYS A 10 -4.67 -15.15 -8.65
CA LYS A 10 -4.94 -16.11 -9.74
C LYS A 10 -6.11 -15.68 -10.61
N ASN A 11 -7.07 -15.00 -9.99
CA ASN A 11 -8.24 -14.42 -10.64
C ASN A 11 -8.40 -12.97 -10.17
N PRO A 12 -7.70 -12.01 -10.79
CA PRO A 12 -7.57 -10.66 -10.27
C PRO A 12 -8.86 -9.84 -10.46
N THR A 13 -9.96 -10.35 -9.92
CA THR A 13 -11.24 -9.65 -9.83
C THR A 13 -11.51 -9.36 -8.36
N PRO A 14 -11.85 -8.13 -7.96
CA PRO A 14 -12.18 -7.81 -6.58
C PRO A 14 -13.36 -8.63 -6.07
N ILE A 15 -13.19 -9.23 -4.92
CA ILE A 15 -14.21 -10.06 -4.26
C ILE A 15 -14.66 -9.33 -2.99
N MET A 16 -15.97 -9.17 -2.83
CA MET A 16 -16.58 -8.53 -1.69
C MET A 16 -17.12 -9.55 -0.70
N PHE A 17 -16.78 -9.37 0.58
CA PHE A 17 -17.24 -10.18 1.70
C PHE A 17 -17.88 -9.30 2.77
N ASP A 18 -18.80 -9.88 3.54
CA ASP A 18 -19.30 -9.23 4.74
C ASP A 18 -18.31 -9.37 5.93
N GLY A 19 -18.62 -8.71 7.05
CA GLY A 19 -17.79 -8.72 8.25
C GLY A 19 -17.61 -10.09 8.92
N ASN A 20 -18.37 -11.11 8.50
CA ASN A 20 -18.27 -12.49 8.98
C ASN A 20 -17.52 -13.39 7.98
N GLY A 21 -17.00 -12.81 6.90
CA GLY A 21 -16.29 -13.55 5.85
C GLY A 21 -17.21 -14.27 4.86
N LYS A 22 -18.52 -13.96 4.84
CA LYS A 22 -19.42 -14.51 3.85
C LYS A 22 -19.24 -13.79 2.52
N PHE A 23 -19.03 -14.55 1.44
CA PHE A 23 -19.01 -14.04 0.08
C PHE A 23 -20.31 -13.30 -0.25
N LEU A 24 -20.18 -12.10 -0.79
CA LEU A 24 -21.29 -11.30 -1.28
C LEU A 24 -21.34 -11.30 -2.81
N ARG A 25 -20.26 -10.86 -3.45
CA ARG A 25 -20.15 -10.78 -4.92
C ARG A 25 -18.73 -10.52 -5.39
N THR A 26 -18.52 -10.59 -6.69
CA THR A 26 -17.36 -10.02 -7.39
C THR A 26 -17.74 -8.66 -7.99
N ILE A 27 -16.75 -7.76 -8.14
CA ILE A 27 -16.95 -6.43 -8.73
C ILE A 27 -16.16 -6.35 -10.04
N GLY A 28 -16.89 -6.04 -11.12
CA GLY A 28 -16.33 -5.95 -12.47
C GLY A 28 -16.05 -7.31 -13.11
N SER A 29 -15.45 -7.30 -14.28
CA SER A 29 -15.13 -8.50 -15.06
C SER A 29 -13.86 -8.33 -15.88
N MET A 30 -13.21 -9.45 -16.19
CA MET A 30 -12.04 -9.47 -17.08
C MET A 30 -12.45 -9.29 -18.53
N GLY A 31 -11.75 -8.38 -19.22
CA GLY A 31 -12.00 -8.11 -20.63
C GLY A 31 -11.43 -6.77 -21.07
N GLN A 32 -11.82 -6.30 -22.26
CA GLN A 32 -11.36 -5.04 -22.86
C GLN A 32 -12.49 -4.06 -23.18
N GLY A 33 -13.73 -4.42 -22.93
CA GLY A 33 -14.89 -3.58 -23.13
C GLY A 33 -15.02 -2.45 -22.09
N PRO A 34 -16.03 -1.58 -22.23
CA PRO A 34 -16.38 -0.61 -21.21
C PRO A 34 -16.72 -1.31 -19.90
N GLY A 35 -16.14 -0.84 -18.78
CA GLY A 35 -16.30 -1.48 -17.48
C GLY A 35 -15.59 -2.83 -17.31
N GLU A 36 -14.89 -3.33 -18.33
CA GLU A 36 -14.04 -4.52 -18.20
C GLU A 36 -12.59 -4.12 -18.03
N PHE A 37 -11.75 -4.99 -17.45
CA PHE A 37 -10.34 -4.69 -17.21
C PHE A 37 -9.44 -5.90 -17.39
N THR A 38 -8.16 -5.61 -17.64
CA THR A 38 -7.05 -6.57 -17.60
C THR A 38 -5.93 -5.99 -16.77
N GLY A 39 -5.16 -6.85 -16.10
CA GLY A 39 -3.98 -6.41 -15.35
C GLY A 39 -4.33 -5.48 -14.19
N LEU A 40 -5.20 -5.94 -13.30
CA LEU A 40 -5.54 -5.22 -12.07
C LEU A 40 -4.27 -4.95 -11.25
N ILE A 41 -4.07 -3.69 -10.86
CA ILE A 41 -2.95 -3.23 -10.04
C ILE A 41 -3.37 -3.13 -8.58
N ASP A 42 -4.44 -2.35 -8.29
CA ASP A 42 -4.87 -2.06 -6.94
C ASP A 42 -6.35 -1.67 -6.89
N ILE A 43 -6.91 -1.62 -5.69
CA ILE A 43 -8.27 -1.16 -5.43
C ILE A 43 -8.30 -0.18 -4.27
N ALA A 44 -9.22 0.77 -4.32
CA ALA A 44 -9.50 1.69 -3.22
C ALA A 44 -11.02 1.80 -2.99
N ALA A 45 -11.46 1.75 -1.74
CA ALA A 45 -12.88 1.76 -1.40
C ALA A 45 -13.29 3.05 -0.70
N ASP A 46 -14.30 3.70 -1.22
CA ASP A 46 -15.04 4.78 -0.56
C ASP A 46 -16.27 4.18 0.14
N PHE A 47 -16.13 3.91 1.41
CA PHE A 47 -17.21 3.31 2.21
C PHE A 47 -18.36 4.28 2.50
N GLN A 48 -18.15 5.58 2.36
CA GLN A 48 -19.20 6.57 2.59
C GLN A 48 -20.19 6.64 1.42
N ASN A 49 -19.67 6.60 0.20
CA ASN A 49 -20.46 6.67 -1.02
C ASN A 49 -20.73 5.29 -1.65
N GLU A 50 -20.20 4.22 -1.03
CA GLU A 50 -20.28 2.83 -1.51
C GLU A 50 -19.69 2.68 -2.91
N TYR A 51 -18.48 3.27 -3.13
CA TYR A 51 -17.74 3.21 -4.38
C TYR A 51 -16.47 2.38 -4.27
N LEU A 52 -16.18 1.61 -5.31
CA LEU A 52 -14.92 0.89 -5.48
C LEU A 52 -14.19 1.42 -6.71
N TYR A 53 -13.01 1.95 -6.49
CA TYR A 53 -12.07 2.34 -7.54
C TYR A 53 -11.15 1.15 -7.84
N ILE A 54 -10.97 0.85 -9.13
CA ILE A 54 -10.09 -0.22 -9.60
C ILE A 54 -9.04 0.40 -10.51
N THR A 55 -7.77 0.26 -10.15
CA THR A 55 -6.64 0.68 -10.99
C THR A 55 -6.09 -0.52 -11.75
N THR A 56 -5.79 -0.30 -13.02
CA THR A 56 -5.25 -1.31 -13.92
C THR A 56 -4.01 -0.80 -14.65
N LEU A 57 -3.46 -1.59 -15.54
CA LEU A 57 -2.34 -1.16 -16.38
C LEU A 57 -2.69 -0.01 -17.34
N SER A 58 -3.97 0.17 -17.69
CA SER A 58 -4.38 1.08 -18.76
C SER A 58 -5.49 2.04 -18.41
N LYS A 59 -6.16 1.85 -17.27
CA LYS A 59 -7.31 2.68 -16.90
C LYS A 59 -7.65 2.61 -15.41
N LEU A 60 -8.34 3.63 -14.95
CA LEU A 60 -9.03 3.73 -13.68
C LEU A 60 -10.52 3.51 -13.93
N LEU A 61 -11.15 2.65 -13.13
CA LEU A 61 -12.58 2.36 -13.21
C LEU A 61 -13.25 2.67 -11.88
N LEU A 62 -14.51 3.06 -11.95
CA LEU A 62 -15.39 3.29 -10.82
C LEU A 62 -16.62 2.39 -10.90
N TYR A 63 -16.87 1.67 -9.82
CA TYR A 63 -18.08 0.86 -9.61
C TYR A 63 -18.76 1.25 -8.31
N ASP A 64 -20.05 0.95 -8.20
CA ASP A 64 -20.70 0.91 -6.90
C ASP A 64 -20.49 -0.46 -6.20
N PHE A 65 -20.82 -0.55 -4.92
CA PHE A 65 -20.71 -1.81 -4.18
C PHE A 65 -21.72 -2.87 -4.63
N ASP A 66 -22.72 -2.50 -5.41
CA ASP A 66 -23.61 -3.45 -6.07
C ASP A 66 -23.00 -4.09 -7.32
N GLY A 67 -21.83 -3.60 -7.74
CA GLY A 67 -21.11 -4.11 -8.90
C GLY A 67 -21.51 -3.45 -10.21
N ASN A 68 -22.31 -2.37 -10.16
CA ASN A 68 -22.66 -1.62 -11.35
C ASN A 68 -21.48 -0.74 -11.78
N PHE A 69 -21.11 -0.84 -13.05
CA PHE A 69 -20.12 0.05 -13.66
C PHE A 69 -20.68 1.48 -13.74
N ILE A 70 -19.90 2.46 -13.28
CA ILE A 70 -20.27 3.86 -13.29
C ILE A 70 -19.54 4.59 -14.40
N ARG A 71 -18.19 4.54 -14.40
CA ARG A 71 -17.35 5.22 -15.39
C ARG A 71 -15.93 4.68 -15.41
N GLU A 72 -15.17 5.06 -16.44
CA GLU A 72 -13.73 4.80 -16.55
C GLU A 72 -12.99 6.00 -17.14
N ARG A 73 -11.71 6.11 -16.77
CA ARG A 73 -10.73 7.02 -17.40
C ARG A 73 -9.56 6.19 -17.88
N LYS A 74 -9.20 6.30 -19.15
CA LYS A 74 -7.98 5.70 -19.72
C LYS A 74 -6.77 6.52 -19.31
N TYR A 75 -5.69 5.84 -18.97
CA TYR A 75 -4.41 6.49 -18.75
C TYR A 75 -3.78 6.96 -20.05
N VAL A 76 -3.15 8.12 -19.99
CA VAL A 76 -2.37 8.69 -21.10
C VAL A 76 -0.97 8.97 -20.54
N GLU A 77 -0.01 8.20 -20.99
CA GLU A 77 1.41 8.35 -20.58
C GLU A 77 1.65 8.26 -19.07
N GLU A 78 0.75 7.63 -18.33
CA GLU A 78 0.88 7.41 -16.89
C GLU A 78 0.73 5.93 -16.52
N HIS A 79 1.45 5.52 -15.47
CA HIS A 79 1.36 4.20 -14.87
C HIS A 79 1.00 4.33 -13.40
N VAL A 80 -0.19 3.89 -13.02
CA VAL A 80 -0.61 3.90 -11.61
C VAL A 80 -0.05 2.67 -10.91
N ARG A 81 0.53 2.89 -9.73
CA ARG A 81 1.18 1.85 -8.93
C ARG A 81 0.44 1.52 -7.65
N TYR A 82 -0.34 2.46 -7.15
CA TYR A 82 -1.02 2.34 -5.88
C TYR A 82 -2.26 3.22 -5.86
N ALA A 83 -3.31 2.78 -5.17
CA ALA A 83 -4.52 3.55 -4.95
C ALA A 83 -4.95 3.45 -3.48
N ASN A 84 -5.40 4.57 -2.92
CA ASN A 84 -6.03 4.61 -1.60
C ASN A 84 -7.13 5.65 -1.59
N PHE A 85 -8.22 5.37 -0.86
CA PHE A 85 -9.27 6.34 -0.63
C PHE A 85 -9.25 6.77 0.84
N THR A 86 -9.01 8.03 1.08
CA THR A 86 -8.90 8.59 2.42
C THR A 86 -9.32 10.07 2.42
N ASN A 87 -9.87 10.55 3.53
CA ASN A 87 -10.37 11.93 3.68
C ASN A 87 -11.27 12.41 2.52
N GLY A 88 -12.10 11.52 1.98
CA GLY A 88 -13.04 11.85 0.91
C GLY A 88 -12.40 12.03 -0.47
N SER A 89 -11.15 11.63 -0.65
CA SER A 89 -10.42 11.74 -1.91
C SER A 89 -9.77 10.41 -2.31
N LEU A 90 -9.81 10.10 -3.59
CA LEU A 90 -8.97 9.05 -4.15
C LEU A 90 -7.56 9.61 -4.37
N ILE A 91 -6.57 8.91 -3.84
CA ILE A 91 -5.16 9.23 -3.99
C ILE A 91 -4.48 8.13 -4.79
N LEU A 92 -3.78 8.50 -5.85
CA LEU A 92 -2.99 7.58 -6.67
C LEU A 92 -1.51 7.89 -6.54
N ILE A 93 -0.66 6.87 -6.53
CA ILE A 93 0.76 7.03 -6.83
C ILE A 93 0.94 6.66 -8.29
N SER A 94 1.32 7.63 -9.10
CA SER A 94 1.49 7.51 -10.52
C SER A 94 2.91 7.82 -10.98
N GLU A 95 3.33 7.20 -12.06
CA GLU A 95 4.60 7.43 -12.72
C GLU A 95 4.34 7.93 -14.15
N ARG A 96 5.09 8.94 -14.56
CA ARG A 96 5.08 9.49 -15.92
C ARG A 96 6.47 9.49 -16.47
N ASP A 97 6.62 9.03 -17.69
CA ASP A 97 7.89 8.99 -18.40
C ASP A 97 7.97 10.15 -19.39
N GLU A 98 9.13 10.79 -19.44
CA GLU A 98 9.45 11.89 -20.34
C GLU A 98 10.82 11.62 -20.98
N ASP A 99 11.01 12.08 -22.22
CA ASP A 99 12.34 12.09 -22.84
C ASP A 99 13.15 13.28 -22.32
N GLY A 100 14.33 13.00 -21.79
CA GLY A 100 15.29 14.01 -21.32
C GLY A 100 16.55 14.05 -22.19
N GLU A 101 17.36 15.10 -22.03
CA GLU A 101 18.63 15.25 -22.77
C GLU A 101 19.61 14.10 -22.50
N ASP A 102 19.65 13.59 -21.26
CA ASP A 102 20.54 12.53 -20.81
C ASP A 102 19.87 11.14 -20.74
N GLY A 103 18.66 11.01 -21.32
CA GLY A 103 17.91 9.76 -21.34
C GLY A 103 16.50 9.89 -20.79
N ARG A 104 15.86 8.75 -20.49
CA ARG A 104 14.49 8.71 -19.98
C ARG A 104 14.41 9.29 -18.57
N ILE A 105 13.46 10.18 -18.36
CA ILE A 105 13.13 10.75 -17.06
C ILE A 105 11.80 10.13 -16.60
N GLN A 106 11.77 9.62 -15.37
CA GLN A 106 10.54 9.15 -14.74
C GLN A 106 10.19 10.04 -13.55
N LYS A 107 8.99 10.59 -13.56
CA LYS A 107 8.44 11.40 -12.48
C LYS A 107 7.40 10.59 -11.72
N THR A 108 7.58 10.46 -10.42
CA THR A 108 6.58 9.86 -9.53
C THR A 108 5.81 10.96 -8.82
N ASN A 109 4.49 10.87 -8.88
CA ASN A 109 3.58 11.84 -8.27
C ASN A 109 2.56 11.15 -7.38
N LEU A 110 2.02 11.92 -6.46
CA LEU A 110 0.84 11.61 -5.68
C LEU A 110 -0.28 12.48 -6.24
N ASP A 111 -1.21 11.85 -6.95
CA ASP A 111 -2.30 12.50 -7.64
C ASP A 111 -3.59 12.40 -6.84
N PHE A 112 -4.27 13.53 -6.63
CA PHE A 112 -5.59 13.60 -6.03
C PHE A 112 -6.64 13.55 -7.15
N VAL A 113 -7.61 12.66 -7.00
CA VAL A 113 -8.57 12.35 -8.06
C VAL A 113 -9.99 12.55 -7.58
N SER A 114 -10.78 13.25 -8.38
CA SER A 114 -12.21 13.48 -8.11
C SER A 114 -13.06 12.22 -8.39
N THR A 115 -14.32 12.26 -8.00
CA THR A 115 -15.31 11.22 -8.36
C THR A 115 -15.59 11.16 -9.86
N ASP A 116 -15.24 12.20 -10.62
CA ASP A 116 -15.30 12.18 -12.08
C ASP A 116 -14.05 11.53 -12.71
N LEU A 117 -13.15 11.01 -11.88
CA LEU A 117 -11.87 10.38 -12.23
C LEU A 117 -10.85 11.34 -12.82
N GLU A 118 -11.03 12.65 -12.64
CA GLU A 118 -10.10 13.67 -13.10
C GLU A 118 -9.08 13.98 -12.01
N ILE A 119 -7.82 14.18 -12.40
CA ILE A 119 -6.76 14.63 -11.50
C ILE A 119 -7.05 16.09 -11.16
N THR A 120 -7.34 16.35 -9.89
CA THR A 120 -7.63 17.70 -9.39
C THR A 120 -6.39 18.41 -8.89
N ASP A 121 -5.40 17.62 -8.44
CA ASP A 121 -4.13 18.12 -7.95
C ASP A 121 -3.06 17.04 -7.99
N SER A 122 -1.78 17.46 -7.95
CA SER A 122 -0.65 16.55 -8.08
C SER A 122 0.54 17.04 -7.26
N LEU A 123 1.05 16.20 -6.40
CA LEU A 123 2.23 16.48 -5.58
C LEU A 123 3.40 15.64 -6.08
N HIS A 124 4.49 16.32 -6.47
CA HIS A 124 5.69 15.65 -6.94
C HIS A 124 6.42 14.93 -5.80
N LEU A 125 6.66 13.63 -5.94
CA LEU A 125 7.40 12.85 -4.96
C LEU A 125 8.88 12.74 -5.30
N LYS A 126 9.20 12.42 -6.56
CA LYS A 126 10.58 12.28 -7.02
C LYS A 126 10.72 12.20 -8.54
N THR A 127 11.96 12.40 -8.99
CA THR A 127 12.37 12.26 -10.39
C THR A 127 13.56 11.30 -10.49
N TYR A 128 13.51 10.39 -11.45
CA TYR A 128 14.63 9.52 -11.81
C TYR A 128 15.12 9.83 -13.22
N VAL A 129 16.43 9.76 -13.40
CA VAL A 129 17.05 9.75 -14.71
C VAL A 129 17.50 8.31 -15.00
N ASN A 130 17.11 7.78 -16.17
CA ASN A 130 17.38 6.41 -16.57
C ASN A 130 16.97 5.36 -15.51
N PRO A 131 15.69 5.35 -15.10
CA PRO A 131 15.25 4.43 -14.06
C PRO A 131 15.47 2.99 -14.49
N ARG A 132 16.02 2.18 -13.59
CA ARG A 132 16.01 0.73 -13.79
C ARG A 132 14.58 0.25 -13.62
N MET A 133 14.10 -0.59 -14.56
CA MET A 133 12.78 -1.21 -14.41
C MET A 133 12.83 -2.15 -13.20
N LEU A 134 12.10 -1.81 -12.16
CA LEU A 134 11.98 -2.64 -10.96
C LEU A 134 10.62 -3.33 -10.98
N TRP A 135 10.64 -4.62 -10.68
CA TRP A 135 9.42 -5.37 -10.44
C TRP A 135 8.84 -4.94 -9.10
N TRP A 136 7.58 -4.54 -9.13
CA TRP A 136 6.89 -4.05 -7.94
C TRP A 136 6.43 -5.20 -7.06
N HIS A 137 6.75 -5.12 -5.80
CA HIS A 137 6.04 -5.89 -4.81
C HIS A 137 4.76 -5.11 -4.46
N SER A 138 3.63 -5.57 -4.99
CA SER A 138 2.31 -5.14 -4.54
C SER A 138 2.20 -5.41 -3.05
N HIS A 139 1.75 -4.48 -2.27
CA HIS A 139 1.43 -4.58 -0.83
C HIS A 139 2.31 -3.74 0.09
N GLN A 140 2.51 -2.48 -0.27
CA GLN A 140 3.12 -1.53 0.64
C GLN A 140 2.08 -0.49 1.01
N ASP A 141 1.95 -0.26 2.30
CA ASP A 141 1.04 0.74 2.84
C ASP A 141 1.69 2.12 2.70
N PHE A 142 1.69 2.65 1.46
CA PHE A 142 2.30 3.95 1.16
C PHE A 142 1.53 5.11 1.77
N ILE A 143 0.23 4.92 1.97
CA ILE A 143 -0.68 5.90 2.53
C ILE A 143 -1.45 5.23 3.65
N THR A 144 -1.41 5.83 4.83
CA THR A 144 -2.14 5.36 6.01
C THR A 144 -2.88 6.53 6.65
N GLU A 145 -4.00 6.25 7.29
CA GLU A 145 -4.75 7.25 8.04
C GLU A 145 -4.71 6.91 9.53
N SER A 146 -4.50 7.91 10.38
CA SER A 146 -4.54 7.74 11.83
C SER A 146 -4.96 9.03 12.50
N SER A 147 -5.96 8.98 13.39
CA SER A 147 -6.52 10.15 14.09
C SER A 147 -6.96 11.28 13.14
N GLY A 148 -7.55 10.92 11.99
CA GLY A 148 -8.00 11.90 10.99
C GLY A 148 -6.86 12.54 10.19
N ASN A 149 -5.61 12.14 10.39
CA ASN A 149 -4.47 12.61 9.61
C ASN A 149 -4.05 11.54 8.61
N VAL A 150 -3.67 11.97 7.43
CA VAL A 150 -3.16 11.10 6.37
C VAL A 150 -1.64 11.15 6.38
N TYR A 151 -1.02 9.98 6.39
CA TYR A 151 0.43 9.85 6.38
C TYR A 151 0.87 9.16 5.11
N GLN A 152 2.00 9.61 4.58
CA GLN A 152 2.59 9.10 3.36
C GLN A 152 4.06 8.74 3.59
N TYR A 153 4.41 7.53 3.19
CA TYR A 153 5.77 7.07 3.03
C TYR A 153 5.93 6.51 1.62
N TYR A 154 7.05 6.84 0.97
CA TYR A 154 7.38 6.27 -0.32
C TYR A 154 8.83 5.79 -0.28
N TYR A 155 9.02 4.49 -0.41
CA TYR A 155 10.33 3.91 -0.34
C TYR A 155 11.10 3.98 -1.67
N GLU A 156 12.39 3.71 -1.62
CA GLU A 156 13.30 3.84 -2.72
C GLU A 156 14.09 2.55 -2.94
N PHE A 157 13.98 1.95 -4.13
CA PHE A 157 14.81 0.82 -4.52
C PHE A 157 16.10 1.22 -5.24
N ASN A 158 16.17 2.44 -5.73
CA ASN A 158 17.27 2.85 -6.55
C ASN A 158 18.40 3.47 -5.74
N SER A 159 19.54 3.56 -6.37
CA SER A 159 20.83 4.08 -5.89
C SER A 159 20.80 5.55 -5.46
N GLU A 160 19.80 5.98 -4.68
CA GLU A 160 19.92 7.24 -3.98
C GLU A 160 21.04 7.13 -2.94
N PRO A 161 21.91 8.14 -2.83
CA PRO A 161 23.01 8.14 -1.86
C PRO A 161 22.56 8.43 -0.43
N PHE A 162 21.26 8.33 -0.14
CA PHE A 162 20.66 8.58 1.17
C PHE A 162 19.51 7.62 1.43
N LEU A 163 19.21 7.42 2.70
CA LEU A 163 18.07 6.64 3.16
C LEU A 163 16.85 7.54 3.28
N ARG A 164 15.72 7.13 2.70
CA ARG A 164 14.43 7.76 2.96
C ARG A 164 13.87 7.20 4.25
N ASP A 165 14.00 7.91 5.33
CA ASP A 165 13.70 7.48 6.70
C ASP A 165 12.57 8.28 7.36
N THR A 166 11.88 9.12 6.58
CA THR A 166 10.88 10.06 7.09
C THR A 166 9.49 9.70 6.60
N LEU A 167 8.55 9.57 7.55
CA LEU A 167 7.11 9.55 7.32
C LEU A 167 6.60 10.99 7.25
N TYR A 168 5.83 11.30 6.23
CA TYR A 168 5.25 12.61 6.03
C TYR A 168 3.75 12.59 6.35
N GLN A 169 3.26 13.68 6.91
CA GLN A 169 1.83 13.97 6.99
C GLN A 169 1.43 14.78 5.76
N LEU A 170 0.27 14.45 5.19
CA LEU A 170 -0.33 15.22 4.10
C LEU A 170 -1.27 16.26 4.69
N GLU A 171 -1.02 17.54 4.38
CA GLU A 171 -1.87 18.68 4.72
C GLU A 171 -2.25 19.42 3.44
N GLY A 172 -3.44 19.13 2.93
CA GLY A 172 -3.81 19.57 1.57
C GLY A 172 -2.81 19.00 0.55
N ASN A 173 -2.14 19.88 -0.17
CA ASN A 173 -1.17 19.54 -1.22
C ASN A 173 0.29 19.61 -0.75
N GLU A 174 0.52 19.59 0.56
CA GLU A 174 1.85 19.67 1.13
C GLU A 174 2.22 18.40 1.89
N ARG A 175 3.49 18.07 1.88
CA ARG A 175 4.09 17.00 2.67
C ARG A 175 4.87 17.61 3.82
N ILE A 176 4.40 17.41 5.03
CA ILE A 176 5.04 17.90 6.25
C ILE A 176 5.77 16.74 6.93
N PRO A 177 7.09 16.84 7.20
CA PRO A 177 7.79 15.79 7.94
C PRO A 177 7.14 15.56 9.31
N SER A 178 6.70 14.36 9.58
CA SER A 178 5.99 13.99 10.82
C SER A 178 6.83 13.15 11.76
N LEU A 179 7.55 12.15 11.23
CA LEU A 179 8.33 11.21 12.00
C LEU A 179 9.53 10.74 11.20
N LYS A 180 10.66 10.60 11.85
CA LYS A 180 11.87 10.02 11.29
C LYS A 180 12.28 8.78 12.09
N VAL A 181 12.62 7.70 11.39
CA VAL A 181 13.23 6.50 11.98
C VAL A 181 14.75 6.61 11.83
N ASP A 182 15.45 6.83 12.93
CA ASP A 182 16.90 6.96 12.92
C ASP A 182 17.57 5.59 13.13
N PHE A 183 18.27 5.12 12.11
CA PHE A 183 19.03 3.87 12.16
C PHE A 183 20.49 4.07 12.61
N GLY A 184 20.93 5.29 12.90
CA GLY A 184 22.30 5.62 13.23
C GLY A 184 23.29 5.43 12.07
N THR A 185 22.80 5.29 10.85
CA THR A 185 23.58 5.12 9.61
C THR A 185 22.93 5.81 8.43
N THR A 186 23.71 6.14 7.42
CA THR A 186 23.20 6.70 6.15
C THR A 186 22.55 5.64 5.25
N GLY A 187 22.69 4.35 5.61
CA GLY A 187 22.18 3.24 4.82
C GLY A 187 23.00 2.89 3.58
N VAL A 188 24.17 3.51 3.41
CA VAL A 188 25.15 3.21 2.37
C VAL A 188 26.54 3.10 2.99
N ASP A 189 27.40 2.30 2.40
CA ASP A 189 28.81 2.17 2.81
C ASP A 189 29.73 3.21 2.17
N VAL A 190 31.02 3.07 2.38
CA VAL A 190 32.04 3.99 1.85
C VAL A 190 32.20 3.89 0.32
N GLU A 191 31.73 2.82 -0.28
CA GLU A 191 31.75 2.55 -1.71
C GLU A 191 30.46 3.02 -2.39
N GLY A 192 29.47 3.48 -1.58
CA GLY A 192 28.15 3.93 -2.02
C GLY A 192 27.15 2.79 -2.21
N GLU A 193 27.51 1.57 -1.79
CA GLU A 193 26.61 0.43 -1.86
C GLU A 193 25.57 0.47 -0.70
N ARG A 194 24.36 0.05 -0.99
CA ARG A 194 23.28 0.08 -0.02
C ARG A 194 23.43 -1.03 1.02
N THR A 195 23.56 -0.66 2.26
CA THR A 195 23.69 -1.58 3.42
C THR A 195 22.39 -1.71 4.22
N LEU A 196 21.44 -0.78 4.01
CA LEU A 196 20.12 -0.79 4.63
C LEU A 196 19.08 -0.35 3.61
N ALA A 197 18.00 -1.12 3.48
CA ALA A 197 16.83 -0.78 2.66
C ALA A 197 15.58 -0.73 3.52
N LEU A 198 14.96 0.43 3.60
CA LEU A 198 13.74 0.66 4.36
C LEU A 198 12.53 0.52 3.43
N TRP A 199 11.65 -0.45 3.74
CA TRP A 199 10.52 -0.80 2.88
C TRP A 199 9.29 0.05 3.14
N ASN A 200 8.97 0.27 4.40
CA ASN A 200 7.84 1.08 4.81
C ASN A 200 8.07 1.77 6.15
N ILE A 201 7.35 2.84 6.36
CA ILE A 201 7.07 3.42 7.66
C ILE A 201 5.57 3.70 7.66
N TYR A 202 4.85 3.18 8.63
CA TYR A 202 3.46 3.56 8.88
C TYR A 202 3.19 3.68 10.36
N ARG A 203 2.15 4.42 10.69
CA ARG A 203 1.77 4.62 12.09
C ARG A 203 0.29 4.35 12.30
N SER A 204 -0.03 3.88 13.49
CA SER A 204 -1.34 3.92 14.09
C SER A 204 -1.39 4.98 15.19
N ASN A 205 -2.50 5.06 15.91
CA ASN A 205 -2.60 5.93 17.10
C ASN A 205 -1.56 5.60 18.17
N ARG A 206 -1.18 4.33 18.28
CA ARG A 206 -0.30 3.85 19.33
C ARG A 206 1.08 3.44 18.85
N TYR A 207 1.18 2.88 17.67
CA TYR A 207 2.43 2.26 17.22
C TYR A 207 2.98 2.93 15.95
N VAL A 208 4.30 2.89 15.83
CA VAL A 208 5.00 3.14 14.59
C VAL A 208 5.63 1.84 14.13
N PHE A 209 5.43 1.50 12.87
CA PHE A 209 5.94 0.27 12.27
C PHE A 209 6.89 0.58 11.13
N SER A 210 7.86 -0.29 10.96
CA SER A 210 8.77 -0.24 9.84
C SER A 210 9.25 -1.66 9.50
N ALA A 211 9.44 -1.91 8.21
CA ALA A 211 10.09 -3.10 7.71
C ALA A 211 11.35 -2.71 6.94
N TYR A 212 12.46 -3.39 7.18
CA TYR A 212 13.73 -3.04 6.58
C TYR A 212 14.65 -4.25 6.40
N TRP A 213 15.60 -4.13 5.47
CA TRP A 213 16.70 -5.07 5.28
C TRP A 213 18.00 -4.48 5.81
N VAL A 214 18.74 -5.27 6.55
CA VAL A 214 20.09 -4.96 7.00
C VAL A 214 20.90 -6.24 7.07
N ALA A 215 22.11 -6.24 6.51
CA ALA A 215 23.01 -7.41 6.53
C ALA A 215 22.31 -8.72 6.13
N ASP A 216 21.60 -8.71 5.01
CA ASP A 216 20.83 -9.83 4.44
C ASP A 216 19.69 -10.40 5.32
N ARG A 217 19.31 -9.65 6.37
CA ARG A 217 18.20 -10.00 7.24
C ARG A 217 17.02 -9.08 7.02
N TYR A 218 15.84 -9.66 7.01
CA TYR A 218 14.59 -8.91 6.96
C TYR A 218 14.08 -8.67 8.37
N MET A 219 14.00 -7.42 8.75
CA MET A 219 13.67 -6.96 10.09
C MET A 219 12.32 -6.27 10.12
N ARG A 220 11.63 -6.41 11.22
CA ARG A 220 10.44 -5.64 11.58
C ARG A 220 10.76 -4.79 12.79
N PHE A 221 10.34 -3.54 12.75
CA PHE A 221 10.41 -2.63 13.88
C PHE A 221 9.01 -2.20 14.29
N CYS A 222 8.75 -2.21 15.57
CA CYS A 222 7.53 -1.69 16.18
C CYS A 222 7.92 -0.78 17.35
N TYR A 223 7.44 0.46 17.35
CA TYR A 223 7.65 1.39 18.44
C TYR A 223 6.31 1.72 19.10
N ASP A 224 6.17 1.46 20.41
CA ASP A 224 5.01 1.85 21.20
C ASP A 224 5.16 3.30 21.64
N LEU A 225 4.37 4.20 21.05
CA LEU A 225 4.38 5.64 21.33
C LEU A 225 3.97 5.95 22.78
N LYS A 226 3.17 5.09 23.40
CA LYS A 226 2.72 5.27 24.77
C LYS A 226 3.77 4.84 25.78
N GLU A 227 4.37 3.68 25.59
CA GLU A 227 5.38 3.12 26.48
C GLU A 227 6.79 3.63 26.14
N MET A 228 6.96 4.37 25.04
CA MET A 228 8.23 4.90 24.54
C MET A 228 9.28 3.80 24.35
N THR A 229 8.88 2.64 23.86
CA THR A 229 9.73 1.47 23.73
C THR A 229 9.67 0.89 22.33
N GLY A 230 10.83 0.59 21.77
CA GLY A 230 10.98 -0.01 20.42
C GLY A 230 11.37 -1.48 20.49
N TYR A 231 10.86 -2.26 19.56
CA TYR A 231 11.13 -3.68 19.41
C TYR A 231 11.62 -3.97 18.00
N ASN A 232 12.78 -4.60 17.89
CA ASN A 232 13.29 -5.14 16.64
C ASN A 232 13.05 -6.64 16.60
N MET A 233 12.41 -7.12 15.54
CA MET A 233 12.05 -8.51 15.37
C MET A 233 12.63 -9.02 14.04
N GLU A 234 13.28 -10.16 14.05
CA GLU A 234 13.88 -10.75 12.85
C GLU A 234 12.75 -11.49 12.20
N LYS A 235 11.84 -11.77 12.01
CA LYS A 235 10.89 -12.57 11.20
C LYS A 235 9.44 -12.04 11.24
N GLY A 236 9.06 -11.30 12.25
CA GLY A 236 7.69 -10.80 12.37
C GLY A 236 7.09 -10.97 13.76
N TYR A 237 5.80 -11.19 13.82
CA TYR A 237 5.00 -11.25 15.04
C TYR A 237 4.56 -12.68 15.32
N GLU A 238 4.50 -13.08 16.59
CA GLU A 238 4.00 -14.40 16.98
C GLU A 238 2.47 -14.42 16.95
N ASP A 239 1.91 -15.40 16.26
CA ASP A 239 0.47 -15.65 16.23
C ASP A 239 0.06 -16.52 17.42
N ASP A 240 -0.51 -15.91 18.43
CA ASP A 240 -1.01 -16.58 19.62
C ASP A 240 -2.51 -16.97 19.55
N ILE A 241 -3.17 -16.62 18.44
CA ILE A 241 -4.59 -16.93 18.22
C ILE A 241 -4.72 -18.30 17.55
N ASN A 242 -4.03 -18.51 16.44
CA ASN A 242 -4.12 -19.75 15.65
C ASN A 242 -2.88 -20.63 15.79
N HIS A 243 -1.85 -20.14 16.51
CA HIS A 243 -0.58 -20.83 16.66
C HIS A 243 0.10 -21.15 15.31
N SER A 244 -0.10 -20.29 14.30
CA SER A 244 0.47 -20.45 12.97
C SER A 244 1.97 -20.08 12.89
N GLY A 245 2.58 -19.72 14.04
CA GLY A 245 3.97 -19.34 14.14
C GLY A 245 4.19 -17.84 13.94
N ILE A 246 5.23 -17.48 13.19
CA ILE A 246 5.58 -16.08 12.94
C ILE A 246 4.83 -15.57 11.71
N VAL A 247 4.15 -14.45 11.87
CA VAL A 247 3.34 -13.81 10.84
C VAL A 247 3.77 -12.37 10.57
N ASP A 248 3.48 -11.90 9.37
CA ASP A 248 3.67 -10.51 8.99
C ASP A 248 2.32 -9.80 9.01
N ILE A 249 2.16 -8.88 9.94
CA ILE A 249 0.91 -8.13 10.11
C ILE A 249 0.87 -6.90 9.21
N ARG A 250 -0.35 -6.49 8.83
CA ARG A 250 -0.64 -5.28 8.10
C ARG A 250 -1.73 -4.47 8.77
N PRO A 251 -1.73 -3.15 8.62
CA PRO A 251 -2.80 -2.33 9.17
C PRO A 251 -4.12 -2.62 8.43
N LEU A 252 -5.17 -2.87 9.20
CA LEU A 252 -6.54 -2.93 8.71
C LEU A 252 -7.29 -1.65 9.08
N ASN A 253 -7.11 -1.21 10.32
CA ASN A 253 -7.65 0.04 10.82
C ASN A 253 -6.70 0.56 11.92
N THR A 254 -5.99 1.62 11.59
CA THR A 254 -4.96 2.22 12.45
C THR A 254 -5.53 2.99 13.64
N ASP A 255 -6.79 3.43 13.57
CA ASP A 255 -7.46 4.12 14.68
C ASP A 255 -7.93 3.17 15.76
N THR A 256 -8.33 1.96 15.37
CA THR A 256 -8.79 0.92 16.29
C THR A 256 -7.72 -0.13 16.58
N GLU A 257 -6.48 0.08 16.15
CA GLU A 257 -5.35 -0.83 16.32
C GLU A 257 -5.65 -2.25 15.82
N ARG A 258 -6.35 -2.34 14.70
CA ARG A 258 -6.66 -3.61 14.05
C ARG A 258 -5.67 -3.89 12.94
N TYR A 259 -5.14 -5.10 12.96
CA TYR A 259 -4.16 -5.62 12.01
C TYR A 259 -4.67 -6.92 11.41
N TYR A 260 -4.21 -7.26 10.22
CA TYR A 260 -4.53 -8.52 9.57
C TYR A 260 -3.28 -9.22 9.08
N TYR A 261 -3.40 -10.53 8.91
CA TYR A 261 -2.41 -11.38 8.26
C TYR A 261 -3.12 -12.55 7.57
N PHE A 262 -2.41 -13.18 6.66
CA PHE A 262 -2.88 -14.41 6.03
C PHE A 262 -1.99 -15.56 6.46
N TYR A 263 -2.58 -16.71 6.71
CA TYR A 263 -1.84 -17.95 6.82
C TYR A 263 -2.51 -19.04 6.00
N THR A 264 -1.72 -20.04 5.59
CA THR A 264 -2.20 -21.20 4.87
C THR A 264 -2.43 -22.32 5.88
N GLN A 265 -3.65 -22.81 5.98
CA GLN A 265 -3.96 -23.94 6.83
C GLN A 265 -3.57 -25.22 6.09
N GLU A 266 -2.57 -25.96 6.59
CA GLU A 266 -2.22 -27.27 6.07
C GLU A 266 -3.42 -28.23 6.23
N ARG A 267 -4.11 -28.51 5.16
CA ARG A 267 -5.07 -29.60 5.06
C ARG A 267 -4.51 -30.64 4.10
N HIS A 268 -4.57 -31.90 4.49
CA HIS A 268 -4.07 -33.03 3.69
C HIS A 268 -4.88 -33.31 2.40
N SER A 269 -5.67 -32.36 1.89
CA SER A 269 -6.50 -32.51 0.67
C SER A 269 -6.56 -31.25 -0.15
N GLU A 270 -6.04 -31.32 -1.30
CA GLU A 270 -6.18 -30.68 -2.63
C GLU A 270 -6.24 -29.15 -2.80
N GLU A 271 -6.67 -28.32 -1.88
CA GLU A 271 -6.58 -26.85 -2.01
C GLU A 271 -6.21 -26.20 -0.67
N GLU A 272 -5.04 -25.59 -0.66
CA GLU A 272 -4.58 -24.75 0.44
C GLU A 272 -5.29 -23.40 0.37
N ASN A 273 -6.40 -23.25 1.08
CA ASN A 273 -7.07 -21.97 1.21
C ASN A 273 -6.36 -21.09 2.24
N GLN A 274 -6.08 -19.85 1.84
CA GLN A 274 -5.59 -18.86 2.78
C GLN A 274 -6.71 -18.43 3.74
N VAL A 275 -6.34 -18.29 5.00
CA VAL A 275 -7.23 -17.78 6.06
C VAL A 275 -6.81 -16.36 6.39
N LEU A 276 -7.76 -15.42 6.26
CA LEU A 276 -7.59 -14.05 6.73
C LEU A 276 -7.85 -13.98 8.24
N CYS A 277 -6.86 -13.56 8.99
CA CYS A 277 -6.97 -13.32 10.41
C CYS A 277 -6.92 -11.83 10.73
N ILE A 278 -7.76 -11.38 11.65
CA ILE A 278 -7.81 -10.01 12.12
C ILE A 278 -7.64 -10.02 13.64
N GLY A 279 -6.70 -9.22 14.12
CA GLY A 279 -6.38 -9.16 15.53
C GLY A 279 -5.84 -7.80 15.98
N THR A 280 -5.39 -7.74 17.20
CA THR A 280 -4.71 -6.60 17.82
C THR A 280 -3.39 -7.06 18.40
N LEU A 281 -2.43 -6.17 18.55
CA LEU A 281 -1.18 -6.49 19.23
C LEU A 281 -1.43 -6.64 20.74
N LYS A 282 -0.89 -7.72 21.31
CA LYS A 282 -0.78 -7.87 22.75
C LYS A 282 0.49 -7.20 23.26
N LYS A 283 0.45 -6.85 24.55
CA LYS A 283 1.63 -6.36 25.27
C LYS A 283 2.58 -7.50 25.60
#